data_ff7786d0e7d6e1f2caad3921e64eb19c
#
_entry.id   ff7786d0e7d6e1f2caad3921e64eb19c
#
_cell.length_a   1.000
_cell.length_b   1.000
_cell.length_c   1.000
_cell.angle_alpha   90.00
_cell.angle_beta   90.00
_cell.angle_gamma   90.00
#
_symmetry.space_group_name_H-M   'P 1'
#
loop_
_entity.id
_entity.type
_entity.pdbx_description
1 polymer ?
#
loop_
_entity_poly.entity_id
_entity_poly.type
_entity_poly.pdbx_seq_one_letter_code
_entity_poly.pdbx_strand_id
1 'polypeptide(L)'
;NNKMKERLSASLYEKILHGQSEKVDFTDEELNEYAAALLVWARERGATRYSHWFSPLGNNTAGKRNSFESIDCDGLLTDKFRGKELKIGEGDASSFPNGGIRQTFEAKGVTRWDYASYAFINEGCLYIPVYFHSFGGESLDKKSPLVKICRVLDAQAKRLLSLFGTAPHAVNSVVGAEQEYFLVDKKQFSERMDLSICGRTLFGAKPPKLQQLQDHYFALPKRAVLDFMTDVDNELWRLGILV
;
A
#
# COMPACT_ATOMS: atom_id res chain seq x y z
N ASN A 1 7.68 5.69 -12.89
CA ASN A 1 8.45 6.93 -13.02
C ASN A 1 8.33 7.58 -14.41
N ASN A 2 8.44 6.83 -15.50
CA ASN A 2 8.37 7.42 -16.85
C ASN A 2 7.04 8.17 -17.08
N LYS A 3 5.92 7.61 -16.65
CA LYS A 3 4.61 8.25 -16.79
C LYS A 3 4.44 9.52 -15.97
N MET A 4 5.08 9.61 -14.82
CA MET A 4 5.11 10.83 -14.03
C MET A 4 5.95 11.91 -14.73
N LYS A 5 7.12 11.54 -15.26
CA LYS A 5 8.00 12.45 -15.99
C LYS A 5 7.34 13.05 -17.25
N GLU A 6 6.49 12.28 -17.91
CA GLU A 6 5.75 12.74 -19.10
C GLU A 6 4.63 13.73 -18.79
N ARG A 7 4.13 13.76 -17.54
CA ARG A 7 2.86 14.43 -17.17
C ARG A 7 3.01 15.55 -16.16
N LEU A 8 4.14 15.61 -15.48
CA LEU A 8 4.42 16.60 -14.46
C LEU A 8 5.45 17.61 -14.96
N SER A 9 5.41 18.81 -14.43
CA SER A 9 6.51 19.75 -14.58
C SER A 9 7.82 19.16 -14.06
N ALA A 10 8.94 19.54 -14.68
CA ALA A 10 10.25 19.03 -14.28
C ALA A 10 10.54 19.30 -12.80
N SER A 11 10.15 20.47 -12.30
CA SER A 11 10.35 20.87 -10.89
C SER A 11 9.57 19.98 -9.93
N LEU A 12 8.29 19.70 -10.22
CA LEU A 12 7.46 18.84 -9.37
C LEU A 12 7.94 17.39 -9.42
N TYR A 13 8.32 16.89 -10.60
CA TYR A 13 8.87 15.55 -10.75
C TYR A 13 10.13 15.35 -9.89
N GLU A 14 11.11 16.26 -10.00
CA GLU A 14 12.34 16.22 -9.19
C GLU A 14 12.04 16.33 -7.70
N LYS A 15 11.10 17.21 -7.31
CA LYS A 15 10.67 17.34 -5.91
C LYS A 15 10.08 16.05 -5.35
N ILE A 16 9.30 15.31 -6.12
CA ILE A 16 8.76 14.01 -5.71
C ILE A 16 9.87 12.97 -5.57
N LEU A 17 10.85 12.96 -6.48
CA LEU A 17 12.00 12.06 -6.37
C LEU A 17 12.83 12.34 -5.12
N HIS A 18 13.11 13.60 -4.82
CA HIS A 18 13.78 14.00 -3.57
C HIS A 18 12.97 13.60 -2.33
N GLY A 19 11.65 13.69 -2.42
CA GLY A 19 10.75 13.31 -1.34
C GLY A 19 10.78 11.83 -0.95
N GLN A 20 11.40 10.97 -1.77
CA GLN A 20 11.61 9.56 -1.42
C GLN A 20 12.64 9.40 -0.29
N SER A 21 13.61 10.31 -0.20
CA SER A 21 14.66 10.30 0.83
C SER A 21 14.46 11.35 1.92
N GLU A 22 13.81 12.45 1.62
CA GLU A 22 13.66 13.59 2.53
C GLU A 22 12.20 14.04 2.64
N LYS A 23 11.84 14.70 3.74
CA LYS A 23 10.52 15.30 3.88
C LYS A 23 10.44 16.54 2.98
N VAL A 24 9.46 16.56 2.10
CA VAL A 24 9.14 17.73 1.27
C VAL A 24 7.72 18.20 1.54
N ASP A 25 7.52 19.51 1.49
CA ASP A 25 6.20 20.13 1.56
C ASP A 25 5.78 20.59 0.16
N PHE A 26 4.53 20.34 -0.19
CA PHE A 26 3.96 20.70 -1.50
C PHE A 26 3.03 21.89 -1.36
N THR A 27 3.07 22.80 -2.33
CA THR A 27 2.08 23.87 -2.45
C THR A 27 0.74 23.33 -2.97
N ASP A 28 -0.31 24.10 -2.86
CA ASP A 28 -1.63 23.70 -3.35
C ASP A 28 -1.64 23.61 -4.90
N GLU A 29 -0.85 24.44 -5.59
CA GLU A 29 -0.66 24.39 -7.03
C GLU A 29 0.02 23.09 -7.47
N GLU A 30 1.10 22.70 -6.80
CA GLU A 30 1.81 21.44 -7.05
C GLU A 30 0.92 20.21 -6.79
N LEU A 31 0.12 20.26 -5.74
CA LEU A 31 -0.84 19.19 -5.43
C LEU A 31 -1.95 19.10 -6.49
N ASN A 32 -2.43 20.23 -6.97
CA ASN A 32 -3.44 20.26 -8.04
C ASN A 32 -2.86 19.78 -9.37
N GLU A 33 -1.62 20.14 -9.71
CA GLU A 33 -0.92 19.63 -10.88
C GLU A 33 -0.80 18.10 -10.83
N TYR A 34 -0.34 17.57 -9.70
CA TYR A 34 -0.21 16.12 -9.51
C TYR A 34 -1.57 15.42 -9.59
N ALA A 35 -2.57 15.95 -8.92
CA ALA A 35 -3.92 15.37 -8.92
C ALA A 35 -4.54 15.35 -10.33
N ALA A 36 -4.36 16.42 -11.11
CA ALA A 36 -4.83 16.48 -12.49
C ALA A 36 -4.12 15.43 -13.38
N ALA A 37 -2.80 15.32 -13.27
CA ALA A 37 -2.04 14.31 -14.00
C ALA A 37 -2.45 12.88 -13.61
N LEU A 38 -2.68 12.64 -12.34
CA LEU A 38 -3.11 11.35 -11.82
C LEU A 38 -4.53 10.99 -12.27
N LEU A 39 -5.46 11.96 -12.29
CA LEU A 39 -6.82 11.79 -12.77
C LEU A 39 -6.86 11.39 -14.25
N VAL A 40 -6.11 12.10 -15.10
CA VAL A 40 -6.01 11.78 -16.52
C VAL A 40 -5.45 10.37 -16.71
N TRP A 41 -4.36 10.05 -16.04
CA TRP A 41 -3.74 8.72 -16.07
C TRP A 41 -4.70 7.61 -15.61
N ALA A 42 -5.51 7.87 -14.58
CA ALA A 42 -6.47 6.91 -14.05
C ALA A 42 -7.63 6.66 -15.02
N ARG A 43 -8.18 7.73 -15.61
CA ARG A 43 -9.27 7.65 -16.60
C ARG A 43 -8.84 6.90 -17.87
N GLU A 44 -7.64 7.13 -18.37
CA GLU A 44 -7.08 6.39 -19.52
C GLU A 44 -7.03 4.88 -19.27
N ARG A 45 -7.03 4.44 -18.00
CA ARG A 45 -7.01 3.04 -17.57
C ARG A 45 -8.36 2.55 -17.05
N GLY A 46 -9.43 3.29 -17.32
CA GLY A 46 -10.79 2.90 -17.01
C GLY A 46 -11.18 3.05 -15.53
N ALA A 47 -10.40 3.79 -14.74
CA ALA A 47 -10.81 4.09 -13.37
C ALA A 47 -11.93 5.15 -13.35
N THR A 48 -12.98 4.88 -12.59
CA THR A 48 -14.14 5.77 -12.40
C THR A 48 -14.25 6.34 -11.00
N ARG A 49 -13.41 5.84 -10.09
CA ARG A 49 -13.43 6.18 -8.66
C ARG A 49 -12.04 6.09 -8.07
N TYR A 50 -11.86 6.60 -6.85
CA TYR A 50 -10.60 6.52 -6.11
C TYR A 50 -10.82 6.11 -4.66
N SER A 51 -9.76 5.62 -4.05
CA SER A 51 -9.71 5.26 -2.63
C SER A 51 -8.36 5.66 -2.05
N HIS A 52 -8.36 6.16 -0.82
CA HIS A 52 -7.13 6.32 -0.04
C HIS A 52 -6.78 4.97 0.59
N TRP A 53 -5.68 4.39 0.11
CA TRP A 53 -5.29 3.04 0.49
C TRP A 53 -4.26 3.03 1.61
N PHE A 54 -4.59 2.43 2.73
CA PHE A 54 -3.75 2.35 3.92
C PHE A 54 -3.63 0.95 4.53
N SER A 55 -4.36 -0.01 4.02
CA SER A 55 -4.31 -1.41 4.45
C SER A 55 -4.24 -2.35 3.24
N PRO A 56 -3.77 -3.59 3.43
CA PRO A 56 -3.77 -4.59 2.37
C PRO A 56 -5.17 -4.77 1.78
N LEU A 57 -5.25 -4.89 0.45
CA LEU A 57 -6.49 -5.22 -0.23
C LEU A 57 -6.81 -6.70 0.02
N GLY A 58 -8.03 -6.95 0.46
CA GLY A 58 -8.58 -8.29 0.66
C GLY A 58 -10.07 -8.29 0.36
N ASN A 59 -10.66 -9.46 0.22
CA ASN A 59 -12.09 -9.60 -0.08
C ASN A 59 -13.00 -8.93 0.97
N ASN A 60 -12.50 -8.79 2.19
CA ASN A 60 -13.21 -8.19 3.32
C ASN A 60 -12.75 -6.76 3.64
N THR A 61 -11.85 -6.20 2.86
CA THR A 61 -11.38 -4.83 3.08
C THR A 61 -12.33 -3.87 2.40
N ALA A 62 -13.23 -3.28 3.18
CA ALA A 62 -14.11 -2.22 2.71
C ALA A 62 -13.32 -0.92 2.54
N GLY A 63 -12.76 -0.69 1.36
CA GLY A 63 -12.22 0.61 0.98
C GLY A 63 -13.34 1.61 0.74
N LYS A 64 -13.27 2.77 1.35
CA LYS A 64 -14.15 3.90 1.00
C LYS A 64 -13.79 4.34 -0.42
N ARG A 65 -14.70 4.16 -1.37
CA ARG A 65 -14.52 4.52 -2.78
C ARG A 65 -15.27 5.81 -3.05
N ASN A 66 -14.57 6.81 -3.56
CA ASN A 66 -15.12 8.12 -3.88
C ASN A 66 -15.19 8.29 -5.41
N SER A 67 -16.23 8.99 -5.90
CA SER A 67 -16.30 9.38 -7.30
C SER A 67 -15.26 10.46 -7.59
N PHE A 68 -14.72 10.48 -8.80
CA PHE A 68 -13.94 11.62 -9.31
C PHE A 68 -14.78 12.86 -9.53
N GLU A 69 -16.08 12.68 -9.66
CA GLU A 69 -17.03 13.71 -10.04
C GLU A 69 -17.99 14.04 -8.89
N SER A 70 -18.50 15.26 -8.90
CA SER A 70 -19.58 15.74 -8.04
C SER A 70 -20.55 16.56 -8.88
N ILE A 71 -21.75 16.74 -8.34
CA ILE A 71 -22.73 17.66 -8.90
C ILE A 71 -22.52 19.02 -8.21
N ASP A 72 -22.38 20.09 -9.00
CA ASP A 72 -22.26 21.46 -8.49
C ASP A 72 -23.63 22.06 -8.12
N CYS A 73 -23.65 23.34 -7.70
CA CYS A 73 -24.87 24.05 -7.30
C CYS A 73 -25.87 24.25 -8.45
N ASP A 74 -25.41 24.17 -9.69
CA ASP A 74 -26.23 24.31 -10.90
C ASP A 74 -26.70 22.97 -11.45
N GLY A 75 -26.39 21.86 -10.75
CA GLY A 75 -26.75 20.50 -11.15
C GLY A 75 -25.84 19.91 -12.23
N LEU A 76 -24.71 20.54 -12.54
CA LEU A 76 -23.77 20.08 -13.56
C LEU A 76 -22.71 19.16 -12.96
N LEU A 77 -22.30 18.16 -13.72
CA LEU A 77 -21.19 17.26 -13.36
C LEU A 77 -19.87 18.01 -13.48
N THR A 78 -19.12 18.04 -12.38
CA THR A 78 -17.79 18.66 -12.31
C THR A 78 -16.78 17.72 -11.70
N ASP A 79 -15.51 17.86 -12.12
CA ASP A 79 -14.40 17.12 -11.52
C ASP A 79 -14.16 17.58 -10.09
N LYS A 80 -14.30 16.65 -9.14
CA LYS A 80 -14.06 16.88 -7.72
C LYS A 80 -12.62 16.59 -7.31
N PHE A 81 -11.96 15.64 -7.99
CA PHE A 81 -10.64 15.17 -7.60
C PHE A 81 -9.57 16.22 -7.89
N ARG A 82 -9.06 16.84 -6.84
CA ARG A 82 -8.03 17.89 -6.86
C ARG A 82 -6.96 17.60 -5.81
N GLY A 83 -6.03 18.51 -5.63
CA GLY A 83 -4.95 18.39 -4.64
C GLY A 83 -5.44 18.19 -3.21
N LYS A 84 -6.57 18.76 -2.83
CA LYS A 84 -7.20 18.54 -1.52
C LYS A 84 -7.63 17.09 -1.34
N GLU A 85 -8.31 16.53 -2.33
CA GLU A 85 -8.77 15.13 -2.34
C GLU A 85 -7.62 14.14 -2.47
N LEU A 86 -6.51 14.52 -3.11
CA LEU A 86 -5.28 13.76 -3.13
C LEU A 86 -4.63 13.72 -1.74
N LYS A 87 -4.48 14.87 -1.12
CA LYS A 87 -3.66 15.06 0.09
C LYS A 87 -4.28 14.44 1.33
N ILE A 88 -5.58 14.61 1.51
CA ILE A 88 -6.30 14.25 2.74
C ILE A 88 -7.60 13.53 2.41
N GLY A 89 -7.83 12.43 3.12
CA GLY A 89 -9.08 11.70 3.13
C GLY A 89 -9.48 11.32 4.54
N GLU A 90 -10.75 10.99 4.71
CA GLU A 90 -11.23 10.39 5.95
C GLU A 90 -10.94 8.90 5.96
N GLY A 91 -10.30 8.42 7.03
CA GLY A 91 -10.06 7.01 7.27
C GLY A 91 -10.93 6.48 8.41
N ASP A 92 -11.19 5.19 8.37
CA ASP A 92 -11.87 4.47 9.44
C ASP A 92 -11.13 3.14 9.69
N ALA A 93 -10.59 2.98 10.90
CA ALA A 93 -9.87 1.79 11.28
C ALA A 93 -10.78 0.54 11.39
N SER A 94 -12.09 0.69 11.38
CA SER A 94 -13.03 -0.45 11.30
C SER A 94 -12.88 -1.24 9.99
N SER A 95 -12.27 -0.62 8.96
CA SER A 95 -11.91 -1.30 7.71
C SER A 95 -10.71 -2.26 7.86
N PHE A 96 -9.93 -2.18 8.93
CA PHE A 96 -8.88 -3.14 9.22
C PHE A 96 -9.46 -4.45 9.76
N PRO A 97 -8.82 -5.60 9.49
CA PRO A 97 -9.28 -6.90 10.00
C PRO A 97 -9.45 -6.95 11.53
N ASN A 98 -8.68 -6.15 12.27
CA ASN A 98 -8.72 -6.04 13.74
C ASN A 98 -9.28 -4.70 14.23
N GLY A 99 -9.88 -3.90 13.35
CA GLY A 99 -10.36 -2.55 13.67
C GLY A 99 -11.55 -2.52 14.64
N GLY A 100 -12.36 -3.57 14.66
CA GLY A 100 -13.53 -3.68 15.54
C GLY A 100 -13.22 -3.77 17.03
N ILE A 101 -11.97 -3.97 17.41
CA ILE A 101 -11.52 -3.95 18.82
C ILE A 101 -11.35 -2.50 19.32
N ARG A 102 -11.21 -1.54 18.41
CA ARG A 102 -10.97 -0.14 18.75
C ARG A 102 -12.27 0.58 19.10
N GLN A 103 -12.18 1.51 20.03
CA GLN A 103 -13.28 2.43 20.30
C GLN A 103 -13.49 3.38 19.10
N THR A 104 -14.72 3.86 18.92
CA THR A 104 -15.10 4.63 17.74
C THR A 104 -14.21 5.85 17.50
N PHE A 105 -13.84 6.58 18.56
CA PHE A 105 -12.99 7.76 18.42
C PHE A 105 -11.54 7.42 18.07
N GLU A 106 -11.04 6.25 18.45
CA GLU A 106 -9.73 5.73 18.07
C GLU A 106 -9.72 5.14 16.65
N ALA A 107 -10.89 4.66 16.19
CA ALA A 107 -11.03 4.08 14.87
C ALA A 107 -11.04 5.14 13.76
N LYS A 108 -11.48 6.37 14.08
CA LYS A 108 -11.55 7.48 13.11
C LYS A 108 -10.23 8.24 13.06
N GLY A 109 -9.92 8.74 11.87
CA GLY A 109 -8.72 9.52 11.67
C GLY A 109 -8.67 10.15 10.30
N VAL A 110 -7.50 10.65 9.95
CA VAL A 110 -7.21 11.25 8.65
C VAL A 110 -6.16 10.44 7.93
N THR A 111 -6.32 10.32 6.61
CA THR A 111 -5.28 9.81 5.74
C THR A 111 -4.48 10.98 5.16
N ARG A 112 -3.19 10.79 4.98
CA ARG A 112 -2.29 11.74 4.33
C ARG A 112 -1.57 11.07 3.19
N TRP A 113 -1.54 11.71 2.04
CA TRP A 113 -0.87 11.20 0.86
C TRP A 113 0.59 10.82 1.14
N ASP A 114 0.93 9.61 0.72
CA ASP A 114 2.30 9.12 0.71
C ASP A 114 2.87 9.24 -0.71
N TYR A 115 3.59 10.31 -0.94
CA TYR A 115 4.22 10.62 -2.22
C TYR A 115 5.43 9.73 -2.56
N ALA A 116 5.95 8.98 -1.59
CA ALA A 116 7.04 8.03 -1.80
C ALA A 116 6.58 6.68 -2.36
N SER A 117 5.29 6.39 -2.29
CA SER A 117 4.70 5.17 -2.81
C SER A 117 3.89 5.42 -4.08
N TYR A 118 3.84 4.41 -4.97
CA TYR A 118 3.12 4.53 -6.23
C TYR A 118 1.63 4.27 -6.07
N ALA A 119 0.82 5.10 -6.73
CA ALA A 119 -0.59 4.83 -6.93
C ALA A 119 -0.77 3.71 -7.96
N PHE A 120 -1.83 2.92 -7.81
CA PHE A 120 -2.15 1.82 -8.73
C PHE A 120 -3.65 1.76 -9.00
N ILE A 121 -4.04 1.01 -10.02
CA ILE A 121 -5.45 0.82 -10.40
C ILE A 121 -5.78 -0.66 -10.27
N ASN A 122 -6.88 -0.94 -9.60
CA ASN A 122 -7.47 -2.27 -9.52
C ASN A 122 -8.99 -2.17 -9.60
N GLU A 123 -9.62 -3.03 -10.40
CA GLU A 123 -11.09 -3.09 -10.58
C GLU A 123 -11.76 -1.72 -10.80
N GLY A 124 -11.19 -0.90 -11.68
CA GLY A 124 -11.73 0.42 -12.03
C GLY A 124 -11.66 1.46 -10.91
N CYS A 125 -10.84 1.21 -9.87
CA CYS A 125 -10.59 2.12 -8.78
C CYS A 125 -9.11 2.52 -8.74
N LEU A 126 -8.84 3.83 -8.65
CA LEU A 126 -7.53 4.37 -8.36
C LEU A 126 -7.26 4.25 -6.85
N TYR A 127 -6.19 3.58 -6.48
CA TYR A 127 -5.72 3.49 -5.10
C TYR A 127 -4.55 4.45 -4.88
N ILE A 128 -4.75 5.36 -3.94
CA ILE A 128 -3.78 6.39 -3.57
C ILE A 128 -3.12 5.95 -2.27
N PRO A 129 -1.80 5.67 -2.26
CA PRO A 129 -1.09 5.31 -1.04
C PRO A 129 -1.13 6.43 -0.03
N VAL A 130 -1.43 6.10 1.22
CA VAL A 130 -1.54 7.07 2.31
C VAL A 130 -0.98 6.51 3.62
N TYR A 131 -0.68 7.43 4.52
CA TYR A 131 -0.52 7.19 5.95
C TYR A 131 -1.85 7.39 6.65
N PHE A 132 -2.11 6.63 7.70
CA PHE A 132 -3.34 6.77 8.48
C PHE A 132 -3.03 7.09 9.94
N HIS A 133 -3.56 8.21 10.40
CA HIS A 133 -3.35 8.74 11.75
C HIS A 133 -4.69 9.04 12.41
N SER A 134 -4.74 8.87 13.75
CA SER A 134 -5.86 9.38 14.55
C SER A 134 -5.91 10.90 14.50
N PHE A 135 -7.01 11.49 14.96
CA PHE A 135 -7.10 12.95 15.12
C PHE A 135 -6.12 13.48 16.18
N GLY A 136 -5.70 12.65 17.13
CA GLY A 136 -4.64 12.95 18.10
C GLY A 136 -3.22 12.83 17.54
N GLY A 137 -3.07 12.31 16.31
CA GLY A 137 -1.77 12.17 15.65
C GLY A 137 -1.08 10.82 15.86
N GLU A 138 -1.73 9.86 16.56
CA GLU A 138 -1.20 8.51 16.68
C GLU A 138 -1.28 7.79 15.35
N SER A 139 -0.28 6.97 15.10
CA SER A 139 -0.23 6.10 13.92
C SER A 139 -1.25 4.98 14.05
N LEU A 140 -2.16 4.86 13.09
CA LEU A 140 -3.17 3.80 13.04
C LEU A 140 -2.82 2.72 12.01
N ASP A 141 -1.79 2.94 11.20
CA ASP A 141 -1.26 1.98 10.23
C ASP A 141 0.08 1.39 10.71
N LYS A 142 0.57 0.39 10.00
CA LYS A 142 1.88 -0.23 10.25
C LYS A 142 3.01 0.47 9.49
N LYS A 143 2.70 1.23 8.45
CA LYS A 143 3.66 1.92 7.58
C LYS A 143 4.31 3.12 8.27
N SER A 144 3.52 3.94 8.96
CA SER A 144 4.01 5.15 9.63
C SER A 144 5.11 4.86 10.66
N PRO A 145 5.00 3.87 11.57
CA PRO A 145 6.08 3.49 12.45
C PRO A 145 7.34 3.04 11.69
N LEU A 146 7.18 2.24 10.64
CA LEU A 146 8.29 1.75 9.82
C LEU A 146 9.07 2.91 9.20
N VAL A 147 8.39 3.86 8.58
CA VAL A 147 9.03 5.03 7.95
C VAL A 147 9.74 5.91 8.98
N LYS A 148 9.13 6.10 10.17
CA LYS A 148 9.79 6.81 11.27
C LYS A 148 11.10 6.13 11.71
N ILE A 149 11.06 4.80 11.87
CA ILE A 149 12.24 4.00 12.26
C ILE A 149 13.32 4.09 11.18
N CYS A 150 12.99 3.98 9.90
CA CYS A 150 13.96 4.11 8.81
C CYS A 150 14.66 5.48 8.81
N ARG A 151 13.93 6.57 9.07
CA ARG A 151 14.53 7.91 9.17
C ARG A 151 15.48 8.05 10.37
N VAL A 152 15.09 7.50 11.52
CA VAL A 152 15.96 7.49 12.70
C VAL A 152 17.21 6.66 12.44
N LEU A 153 17.06 5.51 11.80
CA LEU A 153 18.17 4.64 11.43
C LEU A 153 19.14 5.33 10.48
N ASP A 154 18.64 5.99 9.43
CA ASP A 154 19.46 6.79 8.50
C ASP A 154 20.30 7.83 9.26
N ALA A 155 19.66 8.61 10.11
CA ALA A 155 20.34 9.66 10.89
C ALA A 155 21.43 9.10 11.81
N GLN A 156 21.16 8.01 12.52
CA GLN A 156 22.15 7.41 13.43
C GLN A 156 23.25 6.66 12.66
N ALA A 157 22.94 6.01 11.55
CA ALA A 157 23.93 5.36 10.70
C ALA A 157 24.88 6.37 10.06
N LYS A 158 24.39 7.50 9.57
CA LYS A 158 25.22 8.62 9.09
C LYS A 158 26.15 9.16 10.18
N ARG A 159 25.62 9.34 11.39
CA ARG A 159 26.43 9.77 12.55
C ARG A 159 27.54 8.77 12.87
N LEU A 160 27.24 7.47 12.84
CA LEU A 160 28.25 6.43 13.04
C LEU A 160 29.29 6.43 11.92
N LEU A 161 28.88 6.48 10.66
CA LEU A 161 29.77 6.45 9.50
C LEU A 161 30.68 7.68 9.43
N SER A 162 30.23 8.83 9.93
CA SER A 162 31.05 10.03 9.99
C SER A 162 32.29 9.86 10.88
N LEU A 163 32.23 8.98 11.90
CA LEU A 163 33.41 8.67 12.76
C LEU A 163 34.49 7.90 11.98
N PHE A 164 34.11 7.26 10.87
CA PHE A 164 35.04 6.56 9.96
C PHE A 164 35.42 7.41 8.73
N GLY A 165 35.09 8.70 8.75
CA GLY A 165 35.40 9.61 7.64
C GLY A 165 34.49 9.42 6.41
N THR A 166 33.39 8.70 6.54
CA THR A 166 32.42 8.46 5.46
C THR A 166 31.16 9.33 5.67
N ALA A 167 30.80 10.11 4.63
CA ALA A 167 29.62 10.98 4.66
C ALA A 167 28.65 10.61 3.53
N PRO A 168 27.86 9.55 3.67
CA PRO A 168 26.88 9.15 2.65
C PRO A 168 25.71 10.13 2.62
N HIS A 169 25.12 10.32 1.43
CA HIS A 169 23.91 11.13 1.27
C HIS A 169 22.71 10.50 2.01
N ALA A 170 22.53 9.19 1.89
CA ALA A 170 21.48 8.44 2.57
C ALA A 170 21.96 7.04 2.97
N VAL A 171 21.39 6.51 4.06
CA VAL A 171 21.56 5.12 4.48
C VAL A 171 20.18 4.48 4.54
N ASN A 172 19.89 3.61 3.59
CA ASN A 172 18.60 2.94 3.48
C ASN A 172 18.67 1.54 4.09
N SER A 173 17.70 1.21 4.92
CA SER A 173 17.47 -0.16 5.33
C SER A 173 16.80 -0.94 4.20
N VAL A 174 17.26 -2.15 3.97
CA VAL A 174 16.63 -3.09 3.03
C VAL A 174 15.93 -4.16 3.84
N VAL A 175 14.64 -4.34 3.58
CA VAL A 175 13.82 -5.36 4.23
C VAL A 175 12.95 -6.05 3.20
N GLY A 176 12.88 -7.38 3.26
CA GLY A 176 11.95 -8.20 2.50
C GLY A 176 10.90 -8.77 3.45
N ALA A 177 9.63 -8.59 3.12
CA ALA A 177 8.55 -9.28 3.81
C ALA A 177 8.41 -10.68 3.23
N GLU A 178 8.31 -11.69 4.11
CA GLU A 178 8.04 -13.07 3.72
C GLU A 178 6.63 -13.46 4.13
N GLN A 179 6.00 -14.27 3.32
CA GLN A 179 4.71 -14.86 3.64
C GLN A 179 4.77 -16.36 3.38
N GLU A 180 4.53 -17.13 4.43
CA GLU A 180 4.46 -18.58 4.33
C GLU A 180 3.01 -19.02 4.14
N TYR A 181 2.76 -19.87 3.15
CA TYR A 181 1.44 -20.39 2.85
C TYR A 181 1.49 -21.78 2.22
N PHE A 182 0.38 -22.48 2.28
CA PHE A 182 0.19 -23.77 1.62
C PHE A 182 -0.91 -23.66 0.57
N LEU A 183 -0.68 -24.23 -0.60
CA LEU A 183 -1.74 -24.41 -1.58
C LEU A 183 -2.57 -25.63 -1.20
N VAL A 184 -3.88 -25.44 -1.13
CA VAL A 184 -4.84 -26.50 -0.85
C VAL A 184 -5.87 -26.58 -1.96
N ASP A 185 -6.40 -27.77 -2.21
CA ASP A 185 -7.49 -27.95 -3.17
C ASP A 185 -8.73 -27.18 -2.73
N LYS A 186 -9.31 -26.38 -3.62
CA LYS A 186 -10.47 -25.54 -3.32
C LYS A 186 -11.69 -26.31 -2.88
N LYS A 187 -11.94 -27.49 -3.48
CA LYS A 187 -13.07 -28.34 -3.11
C LYS A 187 -12.89 -28.85 -1.69
N GLN A 188 -11.70 -29.39 -1.38
CA GLN A 188 -11.38 -29.85 -0.04
C GLN A 188 -11.44 -28.72 0.98
N PHE A 189 -10.97 -27.52 0.64
CA PHE A 189 -11.10 -26.34 1.49
C PHE A 189 -12.57 -26.03 1.81
N SER A 190 -13.45 -26.07 0.81
CA SER A 190 -14.87 -25.76 0.98
C SER A 190 -15.62 -26.81 1.83
N GLU A 191 -15.16 -28.05 1.84
CA GLU A 191 -15.71 -29.14 2.66
C GLU A 191 -15.24 -29.10 4.12
N ARG A 192 -14.23 -28.30 4.41
CA ARG A 192 -13.64 -28.15 5.75
C ARG A 192 -14.13 -26.86 6.43
N MET A 193 -15.04 -27.02 7.39
CA MET A 193 -15.60 -25.87 8.12
C MET A 193 -14.55 -25.11 8.94
N ASP A 194 -13.55 -25.78 9.48
CA ASP A 194 -12.46 -25.13 10.19
C ASP A 194 -11.62 -24.22 9.28
N LEU A 195 -11.34 -24.64 8.05
CA LEU A 195 -10.64 -23.81 7.07
C LEU A 195 -11.50 -22.67 6.54
N SER A 196 -12.76 -22.94 6.15
CA SER A 196 -13.64 -21.97 5.52
C SER A 196 -14.15 -20.89 6.51
N ILE A 197 -14.35 -21.24 7.79
CA ILE A 197 -14.87 -20.31 8.80
C ILE A 197 -13.73 -19.66 9.59
N CYS A 198 -12.75 -20.45 10.05
CA CYS A 198 -11.70 -19.96 10.94
C CYS A 198 -10.42 -19.56 10.20
N GLY A 199 -10.28 -19.89 8.91
CA GLY A 199 -9.08 -19.63 8.12
C GLY A 199 -7.85 -20.45 8.56
N ARG A 200 -8.05 -21.47 9.39
CA ARG A 200 -6.97 -22.34 9.90
C ARG A 200 -7.47 -23.75 10.19
N THR A 201 -6.56 -24.71 10.18
CA THR A 201 -6.84 -26.09 10.62
C THR A 201 -7.04 -26.14 12.13
N LEU A 202 -8.21 -26.60 12.58
CA LEU A 202 -8.50 -26.89 13.98
C LEU A 202 -8.32 -28.37 14.28
N PHE A 203 -8.62 -29.23 13.32
CA PHE A 203 -8.53 -30.69 13.42
C PHE A 203 -7.74 -31.24 12.24
N GLY A 204 -7.06 -32.34 12.46
CA GLY A 204 -6.36 -33.07 11.41
C GLY A 204 -4.91 -33.40 11.74
N ALA A 205 -4.30 -34.15 10.85
CA ALA A 205 -2.89 -34.49 10.94
C ALA A 205 -2.00 -33.27 10.63
N LYS A 206 -0.82 -33.25 11.21
CA LYS A 206 0.21 -32.29 10.81
C LYS A 206 0.58 -32.52 9.33
N PRO A 207 1.06 -31.48 8.63
CA PRO A 207 1.57 -31.66 7.26
C PRO A 207 2.69 -32.70 7.25
N PRO A 208 2.85 -33.45 6.15
CA PRO A 208 3.84 -34.52 6.04
C PRO A 208 5.28 -34.00 6.14
N LYS A 209 5.50 -32.74 5.80
CA LYS A 209 6.76 -32.03 5.97
C LYS A 209 6.56 -30.86 6.91
N LEU A 210 7.43 -30.74 7.89
CA LEU A 210 7.52 -29.61 8.82
C LEU A 210 8.70 -28.73 8.39
N GLN A 211 8.74 -27.50 8.84
CA GLN A 211 9.89 -26.61 8.69
C GLN A 211 11.07 -27.03 9.58
N GLN A 212 11.43 -28.30 9.51
CA GLN A 212 12.49 -28.87 10.31
C GLN A 212 13.59 -29.39 9.39
N LEU A 213 14.84 -29.19 9.82
CA LEU A 213 16.01 -29.60 9.07
C LEU A 213 16.03 -28.96 7.67
N GLN A 214 16.21 -29.77 6.64
CA GLN A 214 16.42 -29.30 5.26
C GLN A 214 15.25 -29.62 4.31
N ASP A 215 14.16 -30.14 4.82
CA ASP A 215 13.07 -30.69 3.99
C ASP A 215 12.41 -29.65 3.09
N HIS A 216 12.32 -28.39 3.51
CA HIS A 216 11.73 -27.32 2.70
C HIS A 216 12.71 -26.64 1.75
N TYR A 217 14.00 -26.65 2.07
CA TYR A 217 15.01 -25.89 1.31
C TYR A 217 15.60 -26.66 0.12
N PHE A 218 15.49 -27.99 0.12
CA PHE A 218 16.08 -28.85 -0.91
C PHE A 218 15.06 -29.61 -1.75
N ALA A 219 13.77 -29.45 -1.48
CA ALA A 219 12.72 -30.05 -2.28
C ALA A 219 12.39 -29.18 -3.49
N LEU A 220 12.30 -29.79 -4.66
CA LEU A 220 11.81 -29.11 -5.86
C LEU A 220 10.31 -28.81 -5.71
N PRO A 221 9.87 -27.55 -5.93
CA PRO A 221 8.46 -27.22 -5.93
C PRO A 221 7.71 -27.99 -7.02
N LYS A 222 6.49 -28.41 -6.72
CA LYS A 222 5.60 -29.00 -7.73
C LYS A 222 5.26 -27.98 -8.81
N ARG A 223 5.01 -28.44 -10.03
CA ARG A 223 4.69 -27.56 -11.17
C ARG A 223 3.52 -26.62 -10.87
N ALA A 224 2.44 -27.11 -10.27
CA ALA A 224 1.28 -26.30 -9.89
C ALA A 224 1.62 -25.17 -8.91
N VAL A 225 2.60 -25.37 -8.02
CA VAL A 225 3.07 -24.33 -7.09
C VAL A 225 3.86 -23.27 -7.85
N LEU A 226 4.73 -23.68 -8.76
CA LEU A 226 5.51 -22.73 -9.60
C LEU A 226 4.60 -21.90 -10.50
N ASP A 227 3.59 -22.52 -11.11
CA ASP A 227 2.62 -21.80 -11.95
C ASP A 227 1.86 -20.76 -11.12
N PHE A 228 1.39 -21.14 -9.93
CA PHE A 228 0.74 -20.22 -9.00
C PHE A 228 1.67 -19.04 -8.61
N MET A 229 2.91 -19.32 -8.25
CA MET A 229 3.87 -18.26 -7.88
C MET A 229 4.13 -17.31 -9.06
N THR A 230 4.25 -17.86 -10.27
CA THR A 230 4.43 -17.05 -11.49
C THR A 230 3.22 -16.15 -11.74
N ASP A 231 2.00 -16.65 -11.56
CA ASP A 231 0.78 -15.85 -11.72
C ASP A 231 0.70 -14.74 -10.67
N VAL A 232 1.03 -15.04 -9.42
CA VAL A 232 1.09 -14.05 -8.34
C VAL A 232 2.12 -12.96 -8.63
N ASP A 233 3.33 -13.36 -9.05
CA ASP A 233 4.40 -12.43 -9.39
C ASP A 233 3.99 -11.47 -10.52
N ASN A 234 3.44 -12.01 -11.61
CA ASN A 234 2.94 -11.21 -12.72
C ASN A 234 1.85 -10.24 -12.30
N GLU A 235 0.93 -10.66 -11.43
CA GLU A 235 -0.16 -9.81 -10.93
C GLU A 235 0.36 -8.69 -10.02
N LEU A 236 1.30 -8.98 -9.14
CA LEU A 236 1.95 -8.00 -8.28
C LEU A 236 2.76 -6.99 -9.10
N TRP A 237 3.51 -7.44 -10.10
CA TRP A 237 4.21 -6.55 -11.03
C TRP A 237 3.25 -5.61 -11.77
N ARG A 238 2.11 -6.10 -12.19
CA ARG A 238 1.06 -5.28 -12.82
C ARG A 238 0.56 -4.18 -11.89
N LEU A 239 0.54 -4.42 -10.59
CA LEU A 239 0.20 -3.44 -9.54
C LEU A 239 1.38 -2.55 -9.14
N GLY A 240 2.59 -2.77 -9.68
CA GLY A 240 3.79 -2.03 -9.33
C GLY A 240 4.44 -2.49 -8.02
N ILE A 241 4.10 -3.66 -7.55
CA ILE A 241 4.69 -4.30 -6.36
C ILE A 241 5.79 -5.22 -6.85
N LEU A 242 7.02 -4.93 -6.42
CA LEU A 242 8.19 -5.77 -6.74
C LEU A 242 8.28 -6.91 -5.71
N VAL A 243 8.42 -8.14 -6.17
CA VAL A 243 8.59 -9.36 -5.38
C VAL A 243 9.73 -10.20 -5.94
#